data_8f2ae630043169333adec8a657daefde
#
_entry.id   8f2ae630043169333adec8a657daefde
#
_cell.length_a   1.000
_cell.length_b   1.000
_cell.length_c   1.000
_cell.angle_alpha   90.00
_cell.angle_beta   90.00
_cell.angle_gamma   90.00
#
_symmetry.space_group_name_H-M   'P 1'
#
loop_
_entity.id
_entity.type
_entity.pdbx_description
1 polymer ?
#
loop_
_entity_poly.entity_id
_entity_poly.type
_entity_poly.pdbx_seq_one_letter_code
_entity_poly.pdbx_strand_id
1 'polypeptide(L)'
;MTDETADRLISSALEFADGESVAFAFQGGEPLIAGREYFNHFVDTVKHLNTKNSRIFYSIQTNGTLIDDDWAQFFTDNEFLVGLSLDGDFTANRFRIDEKGNNAYYRIIRGMGLLKKHKTEFNILTVLTGACADNCERIYRYFRDSGCRYLQFIPCLRPFGDKSESELYMTPEQYANYLIRIFNLYVKDFVRGQYVSVRYFDNLVRMYLGQQPEQCGVAGHCTHQFVSEANGNIYPCDFYCTDEFLLGNINDKSLKSLAESPKAMRFIKESLAVPQKCKACRYYPLCRAGGCKRERADRDYCSAYKSFFSACLPLFGAFRK
;
A
#
# COMPACT_ATOMS: atom_id res chain seq x y z
N MET A 1 -8.56 -2.00 19.32
CA MET A 1 -9.89 -1.39 19.19
C MET A 1 -10.85 -2.23 20.01
N THR A 2 -11.80 -1.64 20.73
CA THR A 2 -12.87 -2.42 21.40
C THR A 2 -13.91 -2.85 20.37
N ASP A 3 -14.67 -3.92 20.69
CA ASP A 3 -15.72 -4.41 19.80
C ASP A 3 -16.77 -3.34 19.52
N GLU A 4 -17.18 -2.56 20.55
CA GLU A 4 -18.14 -1.46 20.39
C GLU A 4 -17.65 -0.39 19.40
N THR A 5 -16.36 -0.04 19.44
CA THR A 5 -15.77 0.93 18.49
C THR A 5 -15.68 0.34 17.09
N ALA A 6 -15.36 -0.95 16.97
CA ALA A 6 -15.36 -1.67 15.70
C ALA A 6 -16.76 -1.73 15.08
N ASP A 7 -17.78 -2.06 15.86
CA ASP A 7 -19.18 -2.14 15.42
C ASP A 7 -19.69 -0.78 14.92
N ARG A 8 -19.35 0.31 15.62
CA ARG A 8 -19.67 1.67 15.17
C ARG A 8 -18.96 2.03 13.87
N LEU A 9 -17.69 1.68 13.74
CA LEU A 9 -16.92 1.90 12.50
C LEU A 9 -17.55 1.14 11.33
N ILE A 10 -17.87 -0.15 11.53
CA ILE A 10 -18.51 -1.01 10.52
C ILE A 10 -19.86 -0.42 10.09
N SER A 11 -20.73 -0.12 11.06
CA SER A 11 -22.04 0.47 10.77
C SER A 11 -21.92 1.76 10.00
N SER A 12 -21.03 2.65 10.41
CA SER A 12 -20.83 3.95 9.75
C SER A 12 -20.21 3.80 8.34
N ALA A 13 -19.34 2.81 8.12
CA ALA A 13 -18.75 2.54 6.81
C ALA A 13 -19.80 1.99 5.83
N LEU A 14 -20.64 1.07 6.28
CA LEU A 14 -21.74 0.52 5.47
C LEU A 14 -22.81 1.58 5.13
N GLU A 15 -23.13 2.44 6.10
CA GLU A 15 -24.03 3.58 5.87
C GLU A 15 -23.44 4.58 4.86
N PHE A 16 -22.14 4.90 5.00
CA PHE A 16 -21.43 5.81 4.08
C PHE A 16 -21.39 5.27 2.66
N ALA A 17 -21.20 3.96 2.50
CA ALA A 17 -21.13 3.30 1.20
C ALA A 17 -22.51 3.17 0.51
N ASP A 18 -23.58 3.18 1.27
CA ASP A 18 -24.98 3.17 0.77
C ASP A 18 -25.26 2.06 -0.28
N GLY A 19 -24.74 0.86 -0.07
CA GLY A 19 -24.88 -0.29 -0.99
C GLY A 19 -23.74 -0.43 -2.01
N GLU A 20 -22.86 0.58 -2.10
CA GLU A 20 -21.62 0.46 -2.89
C GLU A 20 -20.57 -0.42 -2.18
N SER A 21 -19.37 -0.50 -2.74
CA SER A 21 -18.31 -1.34 -2.16
C SER A 21 -17.64 -0.71 -0.93
N VAL A 22 -17.28 -1.57 0.03
CA VAL A 22 -16.50 -1.21 1.22
C VAL A 22 -15.24 -2.06 1.29
N ALA A 23 -14.08 -1.42 1.49
CA ALA A 23 -12.83 -2.11 1.74
C ALA A 23 -12.38 -1.88 3.18
N PHE A 24 -12.26 -2.95 3.97
CA PHE A 24 -11.66 -2.93 5.30
C PHE A 24 -10.21 -3.39 5.21
N ALA A 25 -9.27 -2.50 5.54
CA ALA A 25 -7.84 -2.77 5.50
C ALA A 25 -7.25 -2.69 6.91
N PHE A 26 -6.68 -3.79 7.38
CA PHE A 26 -6.05 -3.87 8.70
C PHE A 26 -4.54 -3.66 8.56
N GLN A 27 -4.02 -2.65 9.26
CA GLN A 27 -2.59 -2.32 9.25
C GLN A 27 -2.20 -1.59 10.54
N GLY A 28 -0.91 -1.31 10.71
CA GLY A 28 -0.36 -0.61 11.87
C GLY A 28 0.06 -1.58 12.97
N GLY A 29 1.27 -1.40 13.52
CA GLY A 29 1.90 -2.38 14.40
C GLY A 29 1.93 -3.78 13.74
N GLU A 30 1.41 -4.79 14.44
CA GLU A 30 1.13 -6.11 13.88
C GLU A 30 -0.34 -6.47 14.16
N PRO A 31 -1.22 -6.44 13.14
CA PRO A 31 -2.65 -6.65 13.34
C PRO A 31 -3.00 -8.00 13.96
N LEU A 32 -2.22 -9.07 13.67
CA LEU A 32 -2.52 -10.41 14.17
C LEU A 32 -2.41 -10.54 15.70
N ILE A 33 -1.77 -9.58 16.38
CA ILE A 33 -1.72 -9.53 17.85
C ILE A 33 -3.12 -9.30 18.45
N ALA A 34 -4.06 -8.71 17.70
CA ALA A 34 -5.44 -8.55 18.15
C ALA A 34 -6.15 -9.90 18.41
N GLY A 35 -5.62 -10.97 17.84
CA GLY A 35 -6.17 -12.33 18.03
C GLY A 35 -7.34 -12.65 17.10
N ARG A 36 -7.60 -13.95 16.89
CA ARG A 36 -8.63 -14.41 15.95
C ARG A 36 -10.05 -14.07 16.38
N GLU A 37 -10.30 -14.01 17.69
CA GLU A 37 -11.62 -13.66 18.23
C GLU A 37 -12.06 -12.28 17.73
N TYR A 38 -11.17 -11.30 17.79
CA TYR A 38 -11.44 -9.96 17.25
C TYR A 38 -11.81 -9.98 15.77
N PHE A 39 -11.06 -10.72 14.94
CA PHE A 39 -11.32 -10.77 13.50
C PHE A 39 -12.59 -11.56 13.17
N ASN A 40 -12.90 -12.62 13.92
CA ASN A 40 -14.17 -13.34 13.78
C ASN A 40 -15.34 -12.41 14.10
N HIS A 41 -15.29 -11.71 15.25
CA HIS A 41 -16.30 -10.71 15.61
C HIS A 41 -16.48 -9.67 14.52
N PHE A 42 -15.38 -9.08 14.02
CA PHE A 42 -15.43 -8.06 12.99
C PHE A 42 -16.12 -8.55 11.71
N VAL A 43 -15.72 -9.72 11.20
CA VAL A 43 -16.30 -10.30 9.97
C VAL A 43 -17.77 -10.64 10.16
N ASP A 44 -18.14 -11.22 11.30
CA ASP A 44 -19.52 -11.58 11.60
C ASP A 44 -20.41 -10.36 11.80
N THR A 45 -19.89 -9.29 12.43
CA THR A 45 -20.59 -8.00 12.54
C THR A 45 -20.81 -7.37 11.15
N VAL A 46 -19.80 -7.40 10.25
CA VAL A 46 -19.97 -6.93 8.88
C VAL A 46 -21.06 -7.71 8.16
N LYS A 47 -21.06 -9.04 8.23
CA LYS A 47 -22.10 -9.89 7.62
C LYS A 47 -23.49 -9.54 8.14
N HIS A 48 -23.61 -9.34 9.47
CA HIS A 48 -24.89 -9.02 10.12
C HIS A 48 -25.43 -7.63 9.73
N LEU A 49 -24.55 -6.61 9.69
CA LEU A 49 -24.95 -5.22 9.45
C LEU A 49 -25.07 -4.87 7.96
N ASN A 50 -24.53 -5.69 7.05
CA ASN A 50 -24.55 -5.43 5.60
C ASN A 50 -25.93 -5.71 4.96
N THR A 51 -26.95 -5.02 5.41
CA THR A 51 -28.35 -5.21 4.94
C THR A 51 -28.60 -4.70 3.53
N LYS A 52 -27.71 -3.81 3.01
CA LYS A 52 -27.81 -3.26 1.65
C LYS A 52 -27.01 -4.07 0.61
N ASN A 53 -26.42 -5.21 1.01
CA ASN A 53 -25.59 -6.07 0.16
C ASN A 53 -24.40 -5.33 -0.51
N SER A 54 -23.77 -4.42 0.23
CA SER A 54 -22.51 -3.82 -0.21
C SER A 54 -21.49 -4.90 -0.50
N ARG A 55 -20.68 -4.73 -1.54
CA ARG A 55 -19.56 -5.63 -1.82
C ARG A 55 -18.42 -5.35 -0.86
N ILE A 56 -18.05 -6.34 -0.06
CA ILE A 56 -17.02 -6.21 0.97
C ILE A 56 -15.69 -6.76 0.48
N PHE A 57 -14.61 -6.03 0.75
CA PHE A 57 -13.23 -6.46 0.54
C PHE A 57 -12.48 -6.39 1.84
N TYR A 58 -11.76 -7.46 2.17
CA TYR A 58 -10.87 -7.49 3.33
C TYR A 58 -9.42 -7.53 2.87
N SER A 59 -8.57 -6.75 3.52
CA SER A 59 -7.13 -6.86 3.37
C SER A 59 -6.42 -6.66 4.70
N ILE A 60 -5.24 -7.28 4.84
CA ILE A 60 -4.42 -7.18 6.04
C ILE A 60 -2.95 -7.06 5.66
N GLN A 61 -2.23 -6.10 6.28
CA GLN A 61 -0.78 -6.03 6.18
C GLN A 61 -0.16 -6.62 7.44
N THR A 62 0.64 -7.66 7.27
CA THR A 62 1.27 -8.37 8.39
C THR A 62 2.75 -8.62 8.14
N ASN A 63 3.54 -8.66 9.20
CA ASN A 63 4.91 -9.14 9.16
C ASN A 63 5.01 -10.67 8.94
N GLY A 64 3.90 -11.38 8.97
CA GLY A 64 3.79 -12.80 8.67
C GLY A 64 4.34 -13.75 9.72
N THR A 65 4.91 -13.25 10.82
CA THR A 65 5.58 -14.08 11.82
C THR A 65 4.63 -14.87 12.71
N LEU A 66 3.37 -14.44 12.80
CA LEU A 66 2.30 -15.06 13.59
C LEU A 66 1.37 -15.95 12.75
N ILE A 67 1.58 -16.01 11.44
CA ILE A 67 0.75 -16.86 10.58
C ILE A 67 0.99 -18.33 10.91
N ASP A 68 -0.07 -19.02 11.25
CA ASP A 68 -0.18 -20.47 11.41
C ASP A 68 -1.23 -21.04 10.43
N ASP A 69 -1.51 -22.34 10.50
CA ASP A 69 -2.50 -22.99 9.63
C ASP A 69 -3.90 -22.41 9.84
N ASP A 70 -4.25 -22.07 11.06
CA ASP A 70 -5.56 -21.52 11.41
C ASP A 70 -5.74 -20.10 10.86
N TRP A 71 -4.71 -19.25 10.93
CA TRP A 71 -4.74 -17.93 10.31
C TRP A 71 -4.85 -18.01 8.79
N ALA A 72 -4.05 -18.88 8.17
CA ALA A 72 -4.08 -19.05 6.71
C ALA A 72 -5.45 -19.53 6.23
N GLN A 73 -6.08 -20.47 6.97
CA GLN A 73 -7.44 -20.94 6.68
C GLN A 73 -8.46 -19.82 6.85
N PHE A 74 -8.41 -19.05 7.95
CA PHE A 74 -9.29 -17.91 8.19
C PHE A 74 -9.23 -16.87 7.06
N PHE A 75 -8.04 -16.54 6.57
CA PHE A 75 -7.88 -15.61 5.47
C PHE A 75 -8.50 -16.13 4.17
N THR A 76 -8.36 -17.43 3.92
CA THR A 76 -8.94 -18.06 2.72
C THR A 76 -10.46 -18.08 2.80
N ASP A 77 -11.02 -18.50 3.94
CA ASP A 77 -12.47 -18.63 4.14
C ASP A 77 -13.21 -17.29 4.07
N ASN A 78 -12.54 -16.19 4.44
CA ASN A 78 -13.11 -14.83 4.43
C ASN A 78 -12.54 -13.95 3.30
N GLU A 79 -11.90 -14.54 2.30
CA GLU A 79 -11.38 -13.86 1.10
C GLU A 79 -10.49 -12.65 1.40
N PHE A 80 -9.61 -12.77 2.41
CA PHE A 80 -8.64 -11.72 2.72
C PHE A 80 -7.52 -11.66 1.68
N LEU A 81 -7.20 -10.45 1.22
CA LEU A 81 -5.93 -10.20 0.54
C LEU A 81 -4.84 -9.92 1.60
N VAL A 82 -3.84 -10.78 1.69
CA VAL A 82 -2.75 -10.64 2.65
C VAL A 82 -1.57 -9.90 2.05
N GLY A 83 -1.27 -8.72 2.57
CA GLY A 83 -0.04 -7.99 2.27
C GLY A 83 1.10 -8.47 3.18
N LEU A 84 1.93 -9.38 2.68
CA LEU A 84 3.04 -9.94 3.44
C LEU A 84 4.26 -9.03 3.37
N SER A 85 4.72 -8.56 4.52
CA SER A 85 5.88 -7.70 4.63
C SER A 85 7.18 -8.51 4.50
N LEU A 86 7.89 -8.38 3.36
CA LEU A 86 9.15 -9.05 3.07
C LEU A 86 10.01 -8.19 2.14
N ASP A 87 11.27 -7.91 2.51
CA ASP A 87 12.13 -6.99 1.75
C ASP A 87 13.07 -7.71 0.76
N GLY A 88 12.95 -9.01 0.61
CA GLY A 88 13.73 -9.82 -0.31
C GLY A 88 14.30 -11.08 0.35
N ASP A 89 15.50 -11.48 -0.05
CA ASP A 89 16.21 -12.59 0.59
C ASP A 89 16.66 -12.26 2.02
N PHE A 90 17.31 -13.21 2.69
CA PHE A 90 17.79 -13.05 4.07
C PHE A 90 18.60 -11.77 4.29
N THR A 91 19.47 -11.41 3.36
CA THR A 91 20.32 -10.22 3.46
C THR A 91 19.52 -8.92 3.28
N ALA A 92 18.62 -8.88 2.31
CA ALA A 92 17.78 -7.72 2.08
C ALA A 92 16.78 -7.48 3.24
N ASN A 93 16.35 -8.55 3.89
CA ASN A 93 15.38 -8.52 5.00
C ASN A 93 15.99 -8.12 6.36
N ARG A 94 17.25 -7.66 6.41
CA ARG A 94 18.01 -7.41 7.67
C ARG A 94 17.38 -6.41 8.63
N PHE A 95 16.54 -5.51 8.13
CA PHE A 95 15.86 -4.51 8.98
C PHE A 95 14.57 -5.03 9.61
N ARG A 96 14.09 -6.21 9.21
CA ARG A 96 12.93 -6.85 9.84
C ARG A 96 13.45 -7.80 10.90
N ILE A 97 13.46 -7.31 12.12
CA ILE A 97 14.00 -8.04 13.29
C ILE A 97 12.86 -8.43 14.24
N ASP A 98 13.08 -9.51 14.98
CA ASP A 98 12.22 -9.92 16.08
C ASP A 98 12.55 -9.15 17.37
N GLU A 99 11.82 -9.45 18.45
CA GLU A 99 11.99 -8.84 19.78
C GLU A 99 13.38 -9.07 20.41
N LYS A 100 14.15 -10.00 19.86
CA LYS A 100 15.53 -10.33 20.28
C LYS A 100 16.60 -9.74 19.38
N GLY A 101 16.18 -8.97 18.34
CA GLY A 101 17.07 -8.39 17.35
C GLY A 101 17.52 -9.37 16.25
N ASN A 102 16.96 -10.58 16.15
CA ASN A 102 17.28 -11.52 15.09
C ASN A 102 16.47 -11.23 13.83
N ASN A 103 17.08 -11.51 12.66
CA ASN A 103 16.37 -11.38 11.39
C ASN A 103 15.14 -12.31 11.33
N ALA A 104 13.96 -11.74 11.14
CA ALA A 104 12.70 -12.46 11.13
C ALA A 104 12.44 -13.27 9.84
N TYR A 105 13.36 -13.24 8.87
CA TYR A 105 13.23 -13.84 7.55
C TYR A 105 12.64 -15.25 7.55
N TYR A 106 13.20 -16.18 8.31
CA TYR A 106 12.73 -17.57 8.31
C TYR A 106 11.31 -17.73 8.86
N ARG A 107 10.92 -16.92 9.83
CA ARG A 107 9.52 -16.89 10.34
C ARG A 107 8.56 -16.39 9.26
N ILE A 108 8.94 -15.33 8.53
CA ILE A 108 8.16 -14.78 7.42
C ILE A 108 8.01 -15.79 6.29
N ILE A 109 9.11 -16.46 5.88
CA ILE A 109 9.06 -17.48 4.82
C ILE A 109 8.20 -18.69 5.22
N ARG A 110 8.21 -19.08 6.50
CA ARG A 110 7.28 -20.10 7.02
C ARG A 110 5.83 -19.64 6.83
N GLY A 111 5.49 -18.41 7.26
CA GLY A 111 4.15 -17.83 7.07
C GLY A 111 3.73 -17.80 5.59
N MET A 112 4.63 -17.36 4.71
CA MET A 112 4.40 -17.38 3.25
C MET A 112 4.12 -18.81 2.73
N GLY A 113 4.83 -19.81 3.26
CA GLY A 113 4.60 -21.21 2.93
C GLY A 113 3.19 -21.69 3.30
N LEU A 114 2.69 -21.25 4.46
CA LEU A 114 1.32 -21.54 4.92
C LEU A 114 0.27 -20.85 4.04
N LEU A 115 0.45 -19.57 3.71
CA LEU A 115 -0.45 -18.88 2.76
C LEU A 115 -0.54 -19.63 1.43
N LYS A 116 0.60 -20.08 0.87
CA LYS A 116 0.63 -20.87 -0.37
C LYS A 116 -0.09 -22.21 -0.21
N LYS A 117 0.13 -22.92 0.91
CA LYS A 117 -0.50 -24.21 1.22
C LYS A 117 -2.03 -24.09 1.22
N HIS A 118 -2.57 -23.03 1.84
CA HIS A 118 -4.00 -22.76 1.95
C HIS A 118 -4.58 -22.02 0.74
N LYS A 119 -3.74 -21.68 -0.26
CA LYS A 119 -4.14 -20.92 -1.47
C LYS A 119 -4.71 -19.54 -1.13
N THR A 120 -4.27 -18.96 -0.03
CA THR A 120 -4.63 -17.60 0.37
C THR A 120 -4.06 -16.60 -0.65
N GLU A 121 -4.88 -15.65 -1.09
CA GLU A 121 -4.42 -14.56 -1.95
C GLU A 121 -3.47 -13.64 -1.17
N PHE A 122 -2.27 -13.43 -1.69
CA PHE A 122 -1.31 -12.53 -1.05
C PHE A 122 -0.43 -11.79 -2.06
N ASN A 123 0.03 -10.61 -1.64
CA ASN A 123 1.06 -9.85 -2.32
C ASN A 123 2.24 -9.60 -1.36
N ILE A 124 3.40 -9.29 -1.94
CA ILE A 124 4.59 -8.92 -1.17
C ILE A 124 4.67 -7.40 -1.06
N LEU A 125 4.83 -6.91 0.17
CA LEU A 125 5.07 -5.51 0.49
C LEU A 125 6.55 -5.34 0.90
N THR A 126 7.30 -4.62 0.08
CA THR A 126 8.72 -4.35 0.29
C THR A 126 8.94 -2.88 0.59
N VAL A 127 9.61 -2.56 1.68
CA VAL A 127 10.05 -1.19 1.94
C VAL A 127 11.28 -0.90 1.07
N LEU A 128 11.12 0.04 0.15
CA LEU A 128 12.17 0.43 -0.78
C LEU A 128 13.13 1.41 -0.11
N THR A 129 14.19 0.87 0.49
CA THR A 129 15.31 1.63 1.06
C THR A 129 16.38 1.90 0.01
N GLY A 130 17.38 2.75 0.32
CA GLY A 130 18.56 2.95 -0.54
C GLY A 130 19.25 1.64 -0.89
N ALA A 131 19.51 0.80 0.12
CA ALA A 131 20.14 -0.51 -0.09
C ALA A 131 19.24 -1.47 -0.90
N CYS A 132 17.93 -1.40 -0.76
CA CYS A 132 16.98 -2.16 -1.56
C CYS A 132 17.01 -1.69 -3.03
N ALA A 133 17.06 -0.38 -3.27
CA ALA A 133 17.14 0.20 -4.61
C ALA A 133 18.42 -0.22 -5.34
N ASP A 134 19.57 -0.22 -4.67
CA ASP A 134 20.85 -0.64 -5.24
C ASP A 134 20.88 -2.14 -5.62
N ASN A 135 20.13 -2.98 -4.90
CA ASN A 135 20.03 -4.43 -5.09
C ASN A 135 18.73 -4.87 -5.76
N CYS A 136 17.96 -3.95 -6.35
CA CYS A 136 16.58 -4.16 -6.77
C CYS A 136 16.40 -5.32 -7.77
N GLU A 137 17.33 -5.52 -8.72
CA GLU A 137 17.23 -6.63 -9.69
C GLU A 137 17.37 -8.00 -9.02
N ARG A 138 18.28 -8.13 -8.03
CA ARG A 138 18.45 -9.36 -7.27
C ARG A 138 17.18 -9.67 -6.46
N ILE A 139 16.62 -8.66 -5.81
CA ILE A 139 15.39 -8.77 -5.01
C ILE A 139 14.19 -9.13 -5.91
N TYR A 140 14.04 -8.47 -7.05
CA TYR A 140 12.97 -8.78 -8.01
C TYR A 140 13.05 -10.24 -8.50
N ARG A 141 14.25 -10.69 -8.90
CA ARG A 141 14.46 -12.08 -9.34
C ARG A 141 14.19 -13.06 -8.22
N TYR A 142 14.64 -12.77 -7.00
CA TYR A 142 14.34 -13.59 -5.83
C TYR A 142 12.82 -13.80 -5.66
N PHE A 143 12.02 -12.76 -5.71
CA PHE A 143 10.57 -12.87 -5.59
C PHE A 143 9.95 -13.66 -6.76
N ARG A 144 10.32 -13.33 -7.99
CA ARG A 144 9.85 -14.02 -9.18
C ARG A 144 10.14 -15.53 -9.12
N ASP A 145 11.39 -15.89 -8.80
CA ASP A 145 11.86 -17.27 -8.78
C ASP A 145 11.28 -18.04 -7.57
N SER A 146 10.93 -17.34 -6.50
CA SER A 146 10.15 -17.87 -5.38
C SER A 146 8.65 -18.02 -5.68
N GLY A 147 8.20 -17.68 -6.88
CA GLY A 147 6.79 -17.78 -7.28
C GLY A 147 5.89 -16.65 -6.75
N CYS A 148 6.46 -15.57 -6.21
CA CYS A 148 5.68 -14.38 -5.83
C CYS A 148 5.37 -13.57 -7.09
N ARG A 149 4.06 -13.39 -7.37
CA ARG A 149 3.60 -12.77 -8.62
C ARG A 149 3.08 -11.35 -8.45
N TYR A 150 2.82 -10.91 -7.23
CA TYR A 150 2.25 -9.60 -6.92
C TYR A 150 3.18 -8.87 -5.96
N LEU A 151 3.83 -7.82 -6.45
CA LEU A 151 4.86 -7.08 -5.73
C LEU A 151 4.46 -5.61 -5.58
N GLN A 152 4.63 -5.07 -4.38
CA GLN A 152 4.49 -3.65 -4.12
C GLN A 152 5.74 -3.14 -3.42
N PHE A 153 6.48 -2.26 -4.07
CA PHE A 153 7.62 -1.56 -3.49
C PHE A 153 7.16 -0.19 -3.00
N ILE A 154 7.37 0.08 -1.73
CA ILE A 154 6.89 1.29 -1.05
C ILE A 154 8.12 2.10 -0.63
N PRO A 155 8.36 3.30 -1.18
CA PRO A 155 9.48 4.14 -0.78
C PRO A 155 9.51 4.36 0.73
N CYS A 156 10.68 4.18 1.35
CA CYS A 156 10.88 4.49 2.76
C CYS A 156 10.79 6.01 2.95
N LEU A 157 9.79 6.45 3.70
CA LEU A 157 9.55 7.86 3.98
C LEU A 157 10.16 8.27 5.32
N ARG A 158 10.66 9.51 5.39
CA ARG A 158 11.09 10.10 6.65
C ARG A 158 9.90 10.41 7.56
N PRO A 159 10.06 10.36 8.89
CA PRO A 159 9.11 10.97 9.80
C PRO A 159 8.86 12.46 9.45
N PHE A 160 7.71 12.99 9.82
CA PHE A 160 7.42 14.40 9.58
C PHE A 160 8.46 15.29 10.28
N GLY A 161 9.02 16.25 9.53
CA GLY A 161 10.01 17.19 10.04
C GLY A 161 11.44 16.64 10.17
N ASP A 162 11.65 15.33 10.00
CA ASP A 162 12.98 14.75 9.98
C ASP A 162 13.71 15.09 8.67
N LYS A 163 14.91 15.65 8.80
CA LYS A 163 15.81 15.98 7.69
C LYS A 163 17.11 15.17 7.74
N SER A 164 17.20 14.18 8.61
CA SER A 164 18.38 13.33 8.74
C SER A 164 18.66 12.56 7.46
N GLU A 165 19.94 12.35 7.17
CA GLU A 165 20.36 11.42 6.13
C GLU A 165 20.56 10.02 6.76
N SER A 166 20.08 9.00 6.08
CA SER A 166 20.18 7.60 6.48
C SER A 166 20.23 6.71 5.24
N GLU A 167 20.86 5.55 5.35
CA GLU A 167 20.85 4.51 4.31
C GLU A 167 19.45 3.97 3.99
N LEU A 168 18.49 4.25 4.87
CA LEU A 168 17.09 3.88 4.64
C LEU A 168 16.46 4.73 3.54
N TYR A 169 16.91 5.97 3.34
CA TYR A 169 16.28 6.89 2.40
C TYR A 169 17.04 6.92 1.07
N MET A 170 16.32 6.72 -0.01
CA MET A 170 16.90 6.77 -1.35
C MET A 170 17.31 8.18 -1.76
N THR A 171 18.41 8.27 -2.50
CA THR A 171 18.69 9.44 -3.32
C THR A 171 17.81 9.45 -4.58
N PRO A 172 17.60 10.61 -5.24
CA PRO A 172 16.91 10.65 -6.52
C PRO A 172 17.55 9.77 -7.60
N GLU A 173 18.88 9.62 -7.58
CA GLU A 173 19.60 8.75 -8.52
C GLU A 173 19.32 7.26 -8.24
N GLN A 174 19.36 6.82 -6.98
CA GLN A 174 18.99 5.45 -6.61
C GLN A 174 17.56 5.13 -7.03
N TYR A 175 16.64 6.07 -6.81
CA TYR A 175 15.23 5.87 -7.20
C TYR A 175 15.06 5.81 -8.73
N ALA A 176 15.77 6.66 -9.49
CA ALA A 176 15.78 6.60 -10.96
C ALA A 176 16.29 5.24 -11.46
N ASN A 177 17.41 4.78 -10.92
CA ASN A 177 18.02 3.50 -11.27
C ASN A 177 17.09 2.32 -10.95
N TYR A 178 16.46 2.33 -9.77
CA TYR A 178 15.43 1.35 -9.39
C TYR A 178 14.30 1.32 -10.43
N LEU A 179 13.67 2.46 -10.70
CA LEU A 179 12.55 2.55 -11.63
C LEU A 179 12.91 2.00 -13.02
N ILE A 180 14.07 2.41 -13.56
CA ILE A 180 14.52 2.00 -14.90
C ILE A 180 14.82 0.50 -14.94
N ARG A 181 15.60 -0.01 -13.98
CA ARG A 181 16.04 -1.42 -13.96
C ARG A 181 14.86 -2.36 -13.78
N ILE A 182 13.98 -2.07 -12.81
CA ILE A 182 12.84 -2.96 -12.54
C ILE A 182 11.79 -2.88 -13.65
N PHE A 183 11.55 -1.71 -14.23
CA PHE A 183 10.63 -1.61 -15.37
C PHE A 183 11.14 -2.40 -16.58
N ASN A 184 12.44 -2.40 -16.86
CA ASN A 184 13.02 -3.23 -17.93
C ASN A 184 12.81 -4.73 -17.66
N LEU A 185 12.98 -5.21 -16.43
CA LEU A 185 12.72 -6.59 -16.07
C LEU A 185 11.22 -6.92 -16.16
N TYR A 186 10.35 -6.05 -15.67
CA TYR A 186 8.91 -6.16 -15.74
C TYR A 186 8.41 -6.31 -17.18
N VAL A 187 8.86 -5.44 -18.10
CA VAL A 187 8.50 -5.53 -19.53
C VAL A 187 9.05 -6.82 -20.16
N LYS A 188 10.30 -7.17 -19.84
CA LYS A 188 10.93 -8.40 -20.36
C LYS A 188 10.18 -9.64 -19.93
N ASP A 189 9.77 -9.73 -18.67
CA ASP A 189 9.02 -10.88 -18.16
C ASP A 189 7.60 -10.91 -18.75
N PHE A 190 6.94 -9.74 -18.91
CA PHE A 190 5.65 -9.63 -19.60
C PHE A 190 5.70 -10.15 -21.04
N VAL A 191 6.68 -9.71 -21.84
CA VAL A 191 6.84 -10.14 -23.25
C VAL A 191 7.12 -11.64 -23.36
N ARG A 192 7.74 -12.24 -22.34
CA ARG A 192 8.01 -13.69 -22.27
C ARG A 192 6.85 -14.53 -21.73
N GLY A 193 5.74 -13.90 -21.38
CA GLY A 193 4.61 -14.59 -20.74
C GLY A 193 4.86 -14.99 -19.29
N GLN A 194 5.91 -14.46 -18.66
CA GLN A 194 6.25 -14.65 -17.24
C GLN A 194 5.79 -13.46 -16.43
N TYR A 195 4.50 -13.17 -16.45
CA TYR A 195 3.96 -11.99 -15.80
C TYR A 195 4.22 -11.97 -14.28
N VAL A 196 4.82 -10.87 -13.83
CA VAL A 196 4.96 -10.48 -12.43
C VAL A 196 4.37 -9.08 -12.29
N SER A 197 3.31 -8.95 -11.54
CA SER A 197 2.69 -7.67 -11.22
C SER A 197 3.63 -6.85 -10.34
N VAL A 198 3.96 -5.63 -10.76
CA VAL A 198 4.56 -4.61 -9.91
C VAL A 198 3.56 -3.47 -9.84
N ARG A 199 2.85 -3.34 -8.73
CA ARG A 199 1.66 -2.48 -8.60
C ARG A 199 1.85 -1.06 -9.13
N TYR A 200 3.00 -0.46 -8.87
CA TYR A 200 3.31 0.88 -9.39
C TYR A 200 3.34 0.91 -10.92
N PHE A 201 3.98 -0.08 -11.56
CA PHE A 201 4.09 -0.13 -13.02
C PHE A 201 2.78 -0.55 -13.67
N ASP A 202 2.01 -1.45 -13.06
CA ASP A 202 0.67 -1.80 -13.56
C ASP A 202 -0.22 -0.56 -13.63
N ASN A 203 -0.18 0.30 -12.60
CA ASN A 203 -0.92 1.55 -12.58
C ASN A 203 -0.42 2.53 -13.66
N LEU A 204 0.89 2.65 -13.88
CA LEU A 204 1.43 3.48 -14.97
C LEU A 204 1.02 2.95 -16.35
N VAL A 205 1.02 1.62 -16.56
CA VAL A 205 0.55 0.99 -17.81
C VAL A 205 -0.93 1.27 -18.02
N ARG A 206 -1.78 1.11 -16.99
CA ARG A 206 -3.20 1.48 -17.05
C ARG A 206 -3.39 2.92 -17.49
N MET A 207 -2.66 3.85 -16.86
CA MET A 207 -2.72 5.28 -17.24
C MET A 207 -2.25 5.54 -18.66
N TYR A 208 -1.19 4.87 -19.12
CA TYR A 208 -0.71 4.96 -20.50
C TYR A 208 -1.74 4.46 -21.52
N LEU A 209 -2.55 3.46 -21.15
CA LEU A 209 -3.66 2.93 -21.94
C LEU A 209 -4.97 3.76 -21.79
N GLY A 210 -4.94 4.89 -21.11
CA GLY A 210 -6.09 5.78 -20.92
C GLY A 210 -7.05 5.36 -19.81
N GLN A 211 -6.67 4.39 -18.97
CA GLN A 211 -7.48 3.91 -17.85
C GLN A 211 -7.15 4.68 -16.57
N GLN A 212 -8.07 4.68 -15.61
CA GLN A 212 -7.79 5.25 -14.28
C GLN A 212 -6.88 4.33 -13.46
N PRO A 213 -5.95 4.91 -12.67
CA PRO A 213 -5.14 4.12 -11.75
C PRO A 213 -5.99 3.65 -10.56
N GLU A 214 -5.63 2.48 -10.01
CA GLU A 214 -6.24 1.95 -8.79
C GLU A 214 -5.55 2.47 -7.53
N GLN A 215 -4.25 2.76 -7.62
CA GLN A 215 -3.45 3.21 -6.51
C GLN A 215 -3.53 4.74 -6.37
N CYS A 216 -4.03 5.24 -5.22
CA CYS A 216 -4.08 6.68 -4.96
C CYS A 216 -2.69 7.35 -5.04
N GLY A 217 -1.63 6.62 -4.69
CA GLY A 217 -0.24 7.08 -4.77
C GLY A 217 0.22 7.53 -6.15
N VAL A 218 -0.44 7.13 -7.25
CA VAL A 218 -0.14 7.57 -8.63
C VAL A 218 -1.20 8.49 -9.21
N ALA A 219 -2.35 8.64 -8.55
CA ALA A 219 -3.46 9.44 -9.06
C ALA A 219 -3.16 10.96 -9.07
N GLY A 220 -2.23 11.41 -8.23
CA GLY A 220 -1.84 12.83 -8.11
C GLY A 220 -2.77 13.67 -7.24
N HIS A 221 -3.77 13.05 -6.64
CA HIS A 221 -4.70 13.66 -5.69
C HIS A 221 -5.09 12.66 -4.60
N CYS A 222 -5.54 13.18 -3.46
CA CYS A 222 -6.02 12.37 -2.35
C CYS A 222 -7.53 12.16 -2.43
N THR A 223 -7.98 11.05 -1.83
CA THR A 223 -9.39 10.75 -1.54
C THR A 223 -9.52 10.45 -0.05
N HIS A 224 -10.74 10.31 0.47
CA HIS A 224 -10.95 9.89 1.85
C HIS A 224 -10.61 8.40 2.00
N GLN A 225 -9.59 8.09 2.80
CA GLN A 225 -9.22 6.70 3.12
C GLN A 225 -9.78 6.26 4.47
N PHE A 226 -10.14 7.19 5.36
CA PHE A 226 -10.68 6.95 6.71
C PHE A 226 -9.87 5.95 7.52
N VAL A 227 -8.68 6.35 7.92
CA VAL A 227 -7.88 5.52 8.82
C VAL A 227 -8.39 5.68 10.25
N SER A 228 -8.74 4.56 10.87
CA SER A 228 -9.20 4.51 12.26
C SER A 228 -8.11 3.95 13.16
N GLU A 229 -7.76 4.69 14.20
CA GLU A 229 -6.93 4.20 15.29
C GLU A 229 -7.75 3.37 16.29
N ALA A 230 -7.07 2.62 17.15
CA ALA A 230 -7.71 1.73 18.13
C ALA A 230 -8.69 2.43 19.10
N ASN A 231 -8.49 3.71 19.35
CA ASN A 231 -9.36 4.55 20.19
C ASN A 231 -10.55 5.17 19.44
N GLY A 232 -10.70 4.85 18.13
CA GLY A 232 -11.77 5.37 17.29
C GLY A 232 -11.48 6.72 16.62
N ASN A 233 -10.28 7.29 16.80
CA ASN A 233 -9.88 8.50 16.09
C ASN A 233 -9.76 8.24 14.58
N ILE A 234 -10.31 9.15 13.78
CA ILE A 234 -10.35 9.03 12.31
C ILE A 234 -9.44 10.07 11.68
N TYR A 235 -8.62 9.60 10.73
CA TYR A 235 -7.67 10.41 9.95
C TYR A 235 -7.94 10.26 8.44
N PRO A 236 -7.50 11.22 7.61
CA PRO A 236 -7.78 11.18 6.17
C PRO A 236 -6.94 10.17 5.39
N CYS A 237 -5.80 9.76 5.94
CA CYS A 237 -4.82 8.87 5.29
C CYS A 237 -3.85 8.31 6.34
N ASP A 238 -3.37 7.08 6.15
CA ASP A 238 -2.39 6.40 7.02
C ASP A 238 -1.06 7.15 7.18
N PHE A 239 -0.64 7.89 6.16
CA PHE A 239 0.53 8.78 6.25
C PHE A 239 0.30 10.06 7.07
N TYR A 240 -0.90 10.33 7.51
CA TYR A 240 -1.30 11.57 8.19
C TYR A 240 -2.04 11.31 9.52
N CYS A 241 -1.68 10.21 10.20
CA CYS A 241 -2.20 9.90 11.55
C CYS A 241 -1.47 10.72 12.63
N THR A 242 -1.66 12.04 12.62
CA THR A 242 -1.15 12.98 13.61
C THR A 242 -2.25 13.92 14.09
N ASP A 243 -2.11 14.53 15.25
CA ASP A 243 -3.13 15.42 15.86
C ASP A 243 -3.57 16.55 14.92
N GLU A 244 -2.65 17.05 14.10
CA GLU A 244 -2.94 18.08 13.10
C GLU A 244 -4.02 17.62 12.11
N PHE A 245 -4.00 16.34 11.72
CA PHE A 245 -4.90 15.78 10.71
C PHE A 245 -6.07 14.98 11.29
N LEU A 246 -6.24 14.95 12.61
CA LEU A 246 -7.38 14.32 13.26
C LEU A 246 -8.69 14.93 12.74
N LEU A 247 -9.55 14.12 12.15
CA LEU A 247 -10.88 14.54 11.64
C LEU A 247 -11.94 14.52 12.73
N GLY A 248 -11.84 13.61 13.68
CA GLY A 248 -12.75 13.39 14.80
C GLY A 248 -12.71 11.95 15.27
N ASN A 249 -13.71 11.54 16.06
CA ASN A 249 -13.80 10.19 16.60
C ASN A 249 -15.08 9.50 16.13
N ILE A 250 -14.99 8.22 15.73
CA ILE A 250 -16.11 7.42 15.23
C ILE A 250 -17.19 7.18 16.30
N ASN A 251 -16.80 7.24 17.57
CA ASN A 251 -17.75 7.09 18.66
C ASN A 251 -18.67 8.30 18.84
N ASP A 252 -18.29 9.46 18.28
CA ASP A 252 -19.02 10.72 18.39
C ASP A 252 -19.70 11.12 17.06
N LYS A 253 -19.11 10.77 15.90
CA LYS A 253 -19.55 11.26 14.58
C LYS A 253 -19.46 10.15 13.54
N SER A 254 -20.41 10.14 12.60
CA SER A 254 -20.38 9.23 11.45
C SER A 254 -19.26 9.57 10.46
N LEU A 255 -18.81 8.59 9.66
CA LEU A 255 -17.83 8.82 8.58
C LEU A 255 -18.33 9.86 7.56
N LYS A 256 -19.62 9.90 7.30
CA LYS A 256 -20.23 10.92 6.42
C LYS A 256 -19.98 12.33 6.96
N SER A 257 -20.31 12.54 8.24
CA SER A 257 -20.07 13.84 8.89
C SER A 257 -18.60 14.22 8.91
N LEU A 258 -17.70 13.23 9.13
CA LEU A 258 -16.25 13.45 9.14
C LEU A 258 -15.71 13.78 7.73
N ALA A 259 -16.22 13.13 6.68
CA ALA A 259 -15.88 13.42 5.27
C ALA A 259 -16.25 14.86 4.88
N GLU A 260 -17.38 15.33 5.32
CA GLU A 260 -17.91 16.67 5.01
C GLU A 260 -17.25 17.77 5.88
N SER A 261 -16.41 17.42 6.84
CA SER A 261 -15.76 18.40 7.72
C SER A 261 -14.83 19.34 6.92
N PRO A 262 -14.72 20.62 7.32
CA PRO A 262 -13.82 21.58 6.66
C PRO A 262 -12.38 21.10 6.59
N LYS A 263 -11.91 20.32 7.61
CA LYS A 263 -10.56 19.75 7.67
C LYS A 263 -10.36 18.67 6.60
N ALA A 264 -11.31 17.74 6.45
CA ALA A 264 -11.26 16.70 5.43
C ALA A 264 -11.31 17.29 4.01
N MET A 265 -12.22 18.23 3.77
CA MET A 265 -12.34 18.92 2.49
C MET A 265 -11.07 19.70 2.14
N ARG A 266 -10.45 20.39 3.12
CA ARG A 266 -9.19 21.10 2.91
C ARG A 266 -8.06 20.14 2.56
N PHE A 267 -7.95 18.97 3.24
CA PHE A 267 -6.94 17.96 2.97
C PHE A 267 -6.98 17.50 1.50
N ILE A 268 -8.18 17.20 0.98
CA ILE A 268 -8.39 16.82 -0.43
C ILE A 268 -8.01 17.99 -1.35
N LYS A 269 -8.57 19.20 -1.11
CA LYS A 269 -8.34 20.39 -1.94
C LYS A 269 -6.86 20.73 -2.09
N GLU A 270 -6.10 20.68 -1.00
CA GLU A 270 -4.66 20.92 -1.03
C GLU A 270 -3.89 19.92 -1.90
N SER A 271 -4.35 18.67 -1.98
CA SER A 271 -3.72 17.64 -2.80
C SER A 271 -3.86 17.88 -4.31
N LEU A 272 -4.89 18.63 -4.71
CA LEU A 272 -5.14 18.99 -6.11
C LEU A 272 -4.19 20.06 -6.67
N ALA A 273 -3.40 20.70 -5.80
CA ALA A 273 -2.48 21.75 -6.22
C ALA A 273 -1.35 21.19 -7.08
N VAL A 274 -1.33 21.59 -8.35
CA VAL A 274 -0.30 21.21 -9.32
C VAL A 274 0.86 22.21 -9.27
N PRO A 275 2.10 21.77 -8.97
CA PRO A 275 3.27 22.65 -8.98
C PRO A 275 3.45 23.31 -10.36
N GLN A 276 3.87 24.58 -10.39
CA GLN A 276 4.03 25.33 -11.65
C GLN A 276 4.96 24.60 -12.63
N LYS A 277 6.07 24.00 -12.15
CA LYS A 277 7.00 23.21 -12.96
C LYS A 277 6.37 21.98 -13.65
N CYS A 278 5.22 21.52 -13.16
CA CYS A 278 4.52 20.35 -13.71
C CYS A 278 3.49 20.70 -14.77
N LYS A 279 2.99 21.96 -14.82
CA LYS A 279 1.93 22.36 -15.75
C LYS A 279 2.32 22.24 -17.22
N ALA A 280 3.59 22.49 -17.55
CA ALA A 280 4.15 22.37 -18.91
C ALA A 280 5.01 21.10 -19.09
N CYS A 281 5.01 20.18 -18.12
CA CYS A 281 5.86 19.01 -18.19
C CYS A 281 5.23 17.94 -19.09
N ARG A 282 5.96 17.50 -20.12
CA ARG A 282 5.52 16.44 -21.04
C ARG A 282 5.17 15.10 -20.38
N TYR A 283 5.72 14.83 -19.20
CA TYR A 283 5.49 13.59 -18.46
C TYR A 283 4.34 13.70 -17.42
N TYR A 284 3.75 14.88 -17.25
CA TYR A 284 2.71 15.10 -16.25
C TYR A 284 1.52 14.14 -16.39
N PRO A 285 1.04 13.76 -17.60
CA PRO A 285 -0.08 12.81 -17.73
C PRO A 285 0.14 11.47 -17.02
N LEU A 286 1.38 10.99 -16.93
CA LEU A 286 1.74 9.74 -16.23
C LEU A 286 2.33 10.01 -14.84
N CYS A 287 3.17 11.05 -14.71
CA CYS A 287 3.87 11.36 -13.46
C CYS A 287 2.95 11.95 -12.37
N ARG A 288 1.92 12.70 -12.76
CA ARG A 288 0.97 13.37 -11.83
C ARG A 288 1.67 14.11 -10.68
N ALA A 289 2.78 14.82 -11.00
CA ALA A 289 3.63 15.55 -10.07
C ALA A 289 4.29 14.66 -8.98
N GLY A 290 4.56 13.39 -9.27
CA GLY A 290 5.10 12.42 -8.32
C GLY A 290 4.03 11.71 -7.49
N GLY A 291 2.74 11.85 -7.85
CA GLY A 291 1.64 11.06 -7.30
C GLY A 291 1.25 11.43 -5.87
N CYS A 292 1.69 10.69 -4.87
CA CYS A 292 1.27 10.83 -3.48
C CYS A 292 1.64 12.19 -2.85
N LYS A 293 0.69 12.83 -2.16
CA LYS A 293 0.92 14.09 -1.43
C LYS A 293 2.05 13.96 -0.41
N ARG A 294 2.11 12.84 0.32
CA ARG A 294 3.11 12.60 1.37
C ARG A 294 4.52 12.38 0.80
N GLU A 295 4.63 11.60 -0.27
CA GLU A 295 5.92 11.35 -0.93
C GLU A 295 6.49 12.64 -1.53
N ARG A 296 5.64 13.48 -2.15
CA ARG A 296 6.03 14.79 -2.67
C ARG A 296 6.54 15.75 -1.59
N ALA A 297 6.00 15.65 -0.39
CA ALA A 297 6.40 16.48 0.75
C ALA A 297 7.70 16.00 1.40
N ASP A 298 8.02 14.69 1.26
CA ASP A 298 9.24 14.12 1.84
C ASP A 298 10.48 14.46 1.02
N ARG A 299 10.46 14.17 -0.30
CA ARG A 299 11.63 14.37 -1.18
C ARG A 299 11.20 14.70 -2.62
N ASP A 300 11.92 15.61 -3.26
CA ASP A 300 11.71 15.92 -4.69
C ASP A 300 12.37 14.87 -5.59
N TYR A 301 11.61 13.85 -5.98
CA TYR A 301 12.03 12.85 -6.96
C TYR A 301 11.78 13.25 -8.43
N CYS A 302 11.55 14.52 -8.74
CA CYS A 302 11.23 14.98 -10.09
C CYS A 302 12.31 14.59 -11.13
N SER A 303 13.59 14.64 -10.78
CA SER A 303 14.70 14.21 -11.66
C SER A 303 14.63 12.70 -11.93
N ALA A 304 14.33 11.89 -10.92
CA ALA A 304 14.18 10.44 -11.06
C ALA A 304 13.05 10.09 -12.02
N TYR A 305 11.87 10.68 -11.85
CA TYR A 305 10.74 10.47 -12.76
C TYR A 305 11.05 10.89 -14.20
N LYS A 306 11.71 12.04 -14.40
CA LYS A 306 12.12 12.48 -15.74
C LYS A 306 13.09 11.50 -16.39
N SER A 307 14.10 11.02 -15.67
CA SER A 307 15.05 10.01 -16.16
C SER A 307 14.34 8.72 -16.52
N PHE A 308 13.45 8.24 -15.63
CA PHE A 308 12.66 7.04 -15.87
C PHE A 308 11.78 7.16 -17.13
N PHE A 309 10.95 8.18 -17.23
CA PHE A 309 10.09 8.34 -18.41
C PHE A 309 10.88 8.59 -19.69
N SER A 310 11.99 9.31 -19.63
CA SER A 310 12.86 9.49 -20.79
C SER A 310 13.41 8.17 -21.32
N ALA A 311 13.86 7.29 -20.43
CA ALA A 311 14.44 6.00 -20.79
C ALA A 311 13.39 4.95 -21.17
N CYS A 312 12.27 4.91 -20.45
CA CYS A 312 11.35 3.77 -20.47
C CYS A 312 10.05 4.02 -21.25
N LEU A 313 9.68 5.26 -21.58
CA LEU A 313 8.42 5.56 -22.27
C LEU A 313 8.22 4.75 -23.57
N PRO A 314 9.25 4.52 -24.42
CA PRO A 314 9.08 3.67 -25.60
C PRO A 314 8.67 2.22 -25.29
N LEU A 315 9.07 1.70 -24.14
CA LEU A 315 8.78 0.33 -23.74
C LEU A 315 7.30 0.09 -23.37
N PHE A 316 6.55 1.16 -23.03
CA PHE A 316 5.12 1.06 -22.77
C PHE A 316 4.32 0.56 -23.99
N GLY A 317 4.88 0.73 -25.20
CA GLY A 317 4.28 0.19 -26.43
C GLY A 317 4.04 -1.33 -26.39
N ALA A 318 4.82 -2.08 -25.61
CA ALA A 318 4.66 -3.53 -25.45
C ALA A 318 3.29 -3.95 -24.88
N PHE A 319 2.58 -3.05 -24.20
CA PHE A 319 1.28 -3.30 -23.56
C PHE A 319 0.06 -2.90 -24.39
N ARG A 320 0.26 -2.44 -25.61
CA ARG A 320 -0.83 -2.05 -26.54
C ARG A 320 -1.42 -3.22 -27.35
N LYS A 321 -0.95 -4.44 -27.09
CA LYS A 321 -1.36 -5.64 -27.85
C LYS A 321 -2.67 -6.22 -27.32
#